data_1f89e2a63b658be623b13859fab737a7
#
_entry.id   1f89e2a63b658be623b13859fab737a7
#
_cell.length_a   1.000
_cell.length_b   1.000
_cell.length_c   1.000
_cell.angle_alpha   90.00
_cell.angle_beta   90.00
_cell.angle_gamma   90.00
#
_symmetry.space_group_name_H-M   'P 1'
#
loop_
_entity.id
_entity.type
_entity.pdbx_description
1 polymer ?
#
loop_
_entity_poly.entity_id
_entity_poly.type
_entity_poly.pdbx_seq_one_letter_code
_entity_poly.pdbx_strand_id
1 'polypeptide(L)'
;MLQLPKRRSRRFALLGLSVFWVVAGVNHFVSPDFYVPMMPPYLPGHLEFVYLSGVFEILGGILVLVPRVRAMAGWGLVALLLAIFPANIHMALSPELFPDMSTGALYARLPFQAVFLAWAYWASRPEVAESAEQSELTVVMGLIEEVSERAGAGN
;
A
#
# COMPACT_ATOMS: atom_id res chain seq x y z
N MET A 1 -3.78 -16.15 10.54
CA MET A 1 -5.16 -15.82 10.17
C MET A 1 -5.22 -14.40 9.64
N LEU A 2 -5.98 -14.14 8.56
CA LEU A 2 -6.20 -12.80 8.01
C LEU A 2 -7.15 -12.04 8.94
N GLN A 3 -6.64 -11.05 9.67
CA GLN A 3 -7.48 -10.16 10.47
C GLN A 3 -7.75 -8.88 9.66
N LEU A 4 -8.97 -8.75 9.16
CA LEU A 4 -9.40 -7.58 8.40
C LEU A 4 -9.88 -6.48 9.37
N PRO A 5 -9.80 -5.19 8.97
CA PRO A 5 -10.30 -4.08 9.77
C PRO A 5 -11.75 -4.26 10.22
N LYS A 6 -12.07 -3.80 11.43
CA LYS A 6 -13.45 -3.89 12.00
C LYS A 6 -14.43 -3.00 11.21
N ARG A 7 -14.00 -1.81 10.75
CA ARG A 7 -14.84 -0.92 9.94
C ARG A 7 -15.03 -1.45 8.53
N ARG A 8 -16.29 -1.64 8.10
CA ARG A 8 -16.65 -2.17 6.77
C ARG A 8 -16.00 -1.38 5.63
N SER A 9 -16.09 -0.04 5.66
CA SER A 9 -15.51 0.83 4.63
C SER A 9 -14.01 0.59 4.45
N ARG A 10 -13.27 0.47 5.57
CA ARG A 10 -11.83 0.25 5.55
C ARG A 10 -11.47 -1.16 5.08
N ARG A 11 -12.30 -2.16 5.42
CA ARG A 11 -12.16 -3.53 4.91
C ARG A 11 -12.26 -3.57 3.39
N PHE A 12 -13.30 -2.95 2.82
CA PHE A 12 -13.46 -2.87 1.36
C PHE A 12 -12.34 -2.08 0.70
N ALA A 13 -11.91 -0.97 1.31
CA ALA A 13 -10.78 -0.19 0.80
C ALA A 13 -9.48 -1.00 0.80
N LEU A 14 -9.20 -1.79 1.83
CA LEU A 14 -8.02 -2.63 1.94
C LEU A 14 -8.05 -3.78 0.93
N LEU A 15 -9.19 -4.46 0.78
CA LEU A 15 -9.37 -5.51 -0.22
C LEU A 15 -9.24 -4.95 -1.64
N GLY A 16 -9.88 -3.81 -1.92
CA GLY A 16 -9.75 -3.11 -3.20
C GLY A 16 -8.31 -2.71 -3.50
N LEU A 17 -7.59 -2.19 -2.50
CA LEU A 17 -6.17 -1.86 -2.60
C LEU A 17 -5.34 -3.09 -2.97
N SER A 18 -5.55 -4.20 -2.27
CA SER A 18 -4.84 -5.46 -2.54
C SER A 18 -5.09 -5.97 -3.95
N VAL A 19 -6.35 -6.08 -4.36
CA VAL A 19 -6.71 -6.55 -5.71
C VAL A 19 -6.14 -5.63 -6.78
N PHE A 20 -6.28 -4.32 -6.61
CA PHE A 20 -5.74 -3.34 -7.55
C PHE A 20 -4.24 -3.52 -7.78
N TRP A 21 -3.45 -3.57 -6.70
CA TRP A 21 -2.00 -3.68 -6.80
C TRP A 21 -1.54 -5.04 -7.33
N VAL A 22 -2.20 -6.14 -6.96
CA VAL A 22 -1.88 -7.46 -7.51
C VAL A 22 -2.17 -7.51 -9.01
N VAL A 23 -3.33 -7.00 -9.44
CA VAL A 23 -3.69 -6.97 -10.88
C VAL A 23 -2.75 -6.06 -11.66
N ALA A 24 -2.46 -4.86 -11.15
CA ALA A 24 -1.52 -3.93 -11.78
C ALA A 24 -0.12 -4.57 -11.90
N GLY A 25 0.39 -5.16 -10.81
CA GLY A 25 1.69 -5.80 -10.82
C GLY A 25 1.78 -7.01 -11.78
N VAL A 26 0.75 -7.85 -11.84
CA VAL A 26 0.68 -8.94 -12.83
C VAL A 26 0.71 -8.40 -14.26
N ASN A 27 0.03 -7.27 -14.52
CA ASN A 27 0.00 -6.66 -15.84
C ASN A 27 1.37 -6.19 -16.34
N HIS A 28 2.32 -5.88 -15.44
CA HIS A 28 3.71 -5.57 -15.81
C HIS A 28 4.42 -6.75 -16.49
N PHE A 29 4.02 -7.98 -16.16
CA PHE A 29 4.55 -9.20 -16.77
C PHE A 29 3.79 -9.64 -18.02
N VAL A 30 2.48 -9.34 -18.08
CA VAL A 30 1.63 -9.72 -19.21
C VAL A 30 1.80 -8.75 -20.40
N SER A 31 1.98 -7.46 -20.11
CA SER A 31 2.05 -6.39 -21.11
C SER A 31 3.21 -5.43 -20.83
N PRO A 32 4.47 -5.90 -20.77
CA PRO A 32 5.61 -5.03 -20.43
C PRO A 32 5.81 -3.90 -21.44
N ASP A 33 5.52 -4.15 -22.72
CA ASP A 33 5.66 -3.17 -23.81
C ASP A 33 4.75 -1.94 -23.62
N PHE A 34 3.68 -2.06 -22.84
CA PHE A 34 2.84 -0.93 -22.46
C PHE A 34 3.54 -0.01 -21.45
N TYR A 35 4.37 -0.58 -20.56
CA TYR A 35 5.02 0.16 -19.47
C TYR A 35 6.40 0.71 -19.83
N VAL A 36 7.14 0.03 -20.71
CA VAL A 36 8.50 0.43 -21.11
C VAL A 36 8.56 1.87 -21.65
N PRO A 37 7.66 2.34 -22.52
CA PRO A 37 7.66 3.73 -22.99
C PRO A 37 7.40 4.78 -21.91
N MET A 38 6.81 4.38 -20.77
CA MET A 38 6.55 5.28 -19.65
C MET A 38 7.83 5.65 -18.90
N MET A 39 8.89 4.83 -19.03
CA MET A 39 10.14 5.03 -18.32
C MET A 39 10.89 6.24 -18.89
N PRO A 40 11.36 7.17 -18.02
CA PRO A 40 12.16 8.29 -18.47
C PRO A 40 13.45 7.82 -19.16
N PRO A 41 13.89 8.48 -20.27
CA PRO A 41 15.01 8.00 -21.08
C PRO A 41 16.37 8.06 -20.36
N TYR A 42 16.47 8.80 -19.26
CA TYR A 42 17.70 8.87 -18.45
C TYR A 42 17.89 7.67 -17.51
N LEU A 43 16.86 6.81 -17.36
CA LEU A 43 16.98 5.59 -16.56
C LEU A 43 17.48 4.43 -17.45
N PRO A 44 18.53 3.71 -17.07
CA PRO A 44 18.93 2.49 -17.76
C PRO A 44 18.01 1.32 -17.36
N GLY A 45 17.94 0.27 -18.18
CA GLY A 45 17.26 -0.97 -17.79
C GLY A 45 15.73 -0.81 -17.65
N HIS A 46 15.07 -0.21 -18.63
CA HIS A 46 13.61 0.06 -18.56
C HIS A 46 12.80 -1.20 -18.28
N LEU A 47 13.10 -2.30 -18.96
CA LEU A 47 12.36 -3.55 -18.82
C LEU A 47 12.54 -4.14 -17.41
N GLU A 48 13.76 -4.10 -16.88
CA GLU A 48 14.10 -4.59 -15.55
C GLU A 48 13.34 -3.79 -14.48
N PHE A 49 13.28 -2.47 -14.61
CA PHE A 49 12.50 -1.61 -13.70
C PHE A 49 11.01 -1.87 -13.80
N VAL A 50 10.48 -2.14 -14.99
CA VAL A 50 9.07 -2.52 -15.19
C VAL A 50 8.77 -3.82 -14.44
N TYR A 51 9.59 -4.86 -14.57
CA TYR A 51 9.39 -6.10 -13.85
C TYR A 51 9.59 -5.94 -12.34
N LEU A 52 10.59 -5.17 -11.93
CA LEU A 52 10.86 -4.92 -10.51
C LEU A 52 9.69 -4.20 -9.84
N SER A 53 9.10 -3.18 -10.47
CA SER A 53 7.90 -2.52 -9.96
C SER A 53 6.72 -3.48 -9.87
N GLY A 54 6.50 -4.33 -10.89
CA GLY A 54 5.46 -5.37 -10.86
C GLY A 54 5.61 -6.34 -9.67
N VAL A 55 6.85 -6.77 -9.36
CA VAL A 55 7.11 -7.60 -8.17
C VAL A 55 6.72 -6.86 -6.90
N PHE A 56 7.15 -5.60 -6.73
CA PHE A 56 6.82 -4.83 -5.52
C PHE A 56 5.33 -4.52 -5.42
N GLU A 57 4.63 -4.31 -6.52
CA GLU A 57 3.18 -4.13 -6.56
C GLU A 57 2.45 -5.39 -6.08
N ILE A 58 2.82 -6.56 -6.59
CA ILE A 58 2.22 -7.84 -6.16
C ILE A 58 2.51 -8.08 -4.68
N LEU A 59 3.77 -7.95 -4.26
CA LEU A 59 4.15 -8.15 -2.86
C LEU A 59 3.43 -7.17 -1.93
N GLY A 60 3.40 -5.89 -2.28
CA GLY A 60 2.70 -4.87 -1.52
C GLY A 60 1.21 -5.17 -1.43
N GLY A 61 0.57 -5.52 -2.54
CA GLY A 61 -0.84 -5.89 -2.61
C GLY A 61 -1.21 -7.11 -1.75
N ILE A 62 -0.34 -8.11 -1.69
CA ILE A 62 -0.55 -9.30 -0.83
C ILE A 62 -0.28 -8.97 0.64
N LEU A 63 0.85 -8.31 0.93
CA LEU A 63 1.31 -8.09 2.30
C LEU A 63 0.44 -7.09 3.07
N VAL A 64 -0.29 -6.18 2.41
CA VAL A 64 -1.26 -5.32 3.11
C VAL A 64 -2.41 -6.11 3.76
N LEU A 65 -2.67 -7.34 3.33
CA LEU A 65 -3.67 -8.22 3.95
C LEU A 65 -3.14 -8.89 5.22
N VAL A 66 -1.82 -8.95 5.42
CA VAL A 66 -1.18 -9.61 6.57
C VAL A 66 -1.07 -8.62 7.73
N PRO A 67 -1.79 -8.79 8.85
CA PRO A 67 -1.90 -7.78 9.92
C PRO A 67 -0.57 -7.31 10.49
N ARG A 68 0.37 -8.23 10.69
CA ARG A 68 1.68 -7.95 11.32
C ARG A 68 2.58 -7.03 10.49
N VAL A 69 2.44 -7.06 9.16
CA VAL A 69 3.28 -6.31 8.22
C VAL A 69 2.48 -5.29 7.40
N ARG A 70 1.17 -5.20 7.62
CA ARG A 70 0.25 -4.31 6.87
C ARG A 70 0.74 -2.88 6.78
N ALA A 71 1.10 -2.29 7.91
CA ALA A 71 1.56 -0.89 7.94
C ALA A 71 2.88 -0.72 7.15
N MET A 72 3.81 -1.66 7.29
CA MET A 72 5.06 -1.67 6.55
C MET A 72 4.82 -1.84 5.04
N ALA A 73 3.94 -2.76 4.65
CA ALA A 73 3.56 -2.97 3.26
C ALA A 73 2.89 -1.72 2.66
N GLY A 74 2.03 -1.05 3.43
CA GLY A 74 1.41 0.22 3.03
C GLY A 74 2.44 1.33 2.80
N TRP A 75 3.42 1.47 3.67
CA TRP A 75 4.53 2.40 3.45
C TRP A 75 5.40 1.99 2.26
N GLY A 76 5.59 0.69 2.02
CA GLY A 76 6.26 0.17 0.82
C GLY A 76 5.54 0.59 -0.47
N LEU A 77 4.20 0.47 -0.51
CA LEU A 77 3.38 0.94 -1.64
C LEU A 77 3.46 2.47 -1.81
N VAL A 78 3.47 3.23 -0.71
CA VAL A 78 3.68 4.69 -0.76
C VAL A 78 5.05 5.02 -1.36
N ALA A 79 6.11 4.36 -0.91
CA ALA A 79 7.46 4.55 -1.45
C ALA A 79 7.54 4.16 -2.94
N LEU A 80 6.90 3.06 -3.33
CA LEU A 80 6.83 2.64 -4.73
C LEU A 80 6.10 3.68 -5.59
N LEU A 81 4.95 4.19 -5.13
CA LEU A 81 4.22 5.26 -5.82
C LEU A 81 5.10 6.50 -6.03
N LEU A 82 5.87 6.90 -5.02
CA LEU A 82 6.82 8.02 -5.16
C LEU A 82 7.94 7.69 -6.15
N ALA A 83 8.43 6.46 -6.17
CA ALA A 83 9.48 6.02 -7.09
C ALA A 83 9.01 6.00 -8.55
N ILE A 84 7.75 5.66 -8.84
CA ILE A 84 7.19 5.66 -10.20
C ILE A 84 6.67 7.03 -10.65
N PHE A 85 6.61 8.03 -9.74
CA PHE A 85 6.11 9.37 -10.07
C PHE A 85 6.86 10.07 -11.23
N PRO A 86 8.21 9.95 -11.34
CA PRO A 86 8.93 10.46 -12.51
C PRO A 86 8.43 9.91 -13.85
N ALA A 87 8.01 8.63 -13.91
CA ALA A 87 7.42 8.05 -15.12
C ALA A 87 6.08 8.70 -15.46
N ASN A 88 5.23 8.96 -14.47
CA ASN A 88 3.96 9.68 -14.68
C ASN A 88 4.19 11.12 -15.16
N ILE A 89 5.22 11.81 -14.65
CA ILE A 89 5.62 13.14 -15.14
C ILE A 89 6.12 13.05 -16.58
N HIS A 90 6.97 12.07 -16.90
CA HIS A 90 7.47 11.87 -18.26
C HIS A 90 6.32 11.68 -19.27
N MET A 91 5.33 10.85 -18.95
CA MET A 91 4.15 10.65 -19.78
C MET A 91 3.37 11.95 -20.03
N ALA A 92 3.20 12.77 -18.98
CA ALA A 92 2.48 14.04 -19.10
C ALA A 92 3.24 15.07 -19.95
N LEU A 93 4.57 15.05 -19.92
CA LEU A 93 5.42 15.97 -20.67
C LEU A 93 5.73 15.52 -22.09
N SER A 94 5.49 14.26 -22.44
CA SER A 94 5.80 13.65 -23.75
C SER A 94 4.57 12.95 -24.34
N PRO A 95 3.44 13.66 -24.52
CA PRO A 95 2.19 13.05 -24.98
C PRO A 95 2.29 12.43 -26.39
N GLU A 96 3.24 12.88 -27.20
CA GLU A 96 3.54 12.35 -28.52
C GLU A 96 4.01 10.90 -28.53
N LEU A 97 4.56 10.41 -27.41
CA LEU A 97 4.97 9.01 -27.23
C LEU A 97 3.77 8.08 -26.91
N PHE A 98 2.61 8.65 -26.64
CA PHE A 98 1.41 7.92 -26.20
C PHE A 98 0.20 8.26 -27.07
N PRO A 99 0.23 7.98 -28.37
CA PRO A 99 -0.81 8.41 -29.33
C PRO A 99 -2.19 7.80 -29.02
N ASP A 100 -2.23 6.64 -28.38
CA ASP A 100 -3.47 5.94 -28.00
C ASP A 100 -4.11 6.50 -26.72
N MET A 101 -3.46 7.46 -26.05
CA MET A 101 -3.94 8.06 -24.80
C MET A 101 -4.24 9.55 -25.01
N SER A 102 -5.40 10.01 -24.53
CA SER A 102 -5.68 11.45 -24.58
C SER A 102 -4.73 12.22 -23.66
N THR A 103 -4.31 13.41 -24.08
CA THR A 103 -3.47 14.31 -23.27
C THR A 103 -4.08 14.57 -21.89
N GLY A 104 -5.42 14.71 -21.82
CA GLY A 104 -6.13 14.87 -20.55
C GLY A 104 -5.96 13.66 -19.62
N ALA A 105 -5.95 12.43 -20.15
CA ALA A 105 -5.72 11.23 -19.35
C ALA A 105 -4.29 11.19 -18.81
N LEU A 106 -3.29 11.60 -19.61
CA LEU A 106 -1.90 11.66 -19.17
C LEU A 106 -1.71 12.65 -18.03
N TYR A 107 -2.29 13.85 -18.11
CA TYR A 107 -2.25 14.84 -17.02
C TYR A 107 -3.06 14.42 -15.78
N ALA A 108 -4.19 13.74 -15.96
CA ALA A 108 -5.02 13.26 -14.86
C ALA A 108 -4.28 12.25 -13.96
N ARG A 109 -3.30 11.53 -14.47
CA ARG A 109 -2.47 10.59 -13.68
C ARG A 109 -1.76 11.28 -12.51
N LEU A 110 -1.39 12.55 -12.67
CA LEU A 110 -0.67 13.30 -11.62
C LEU A 110 -1.53 13.51 -10.35
N PRO A 111 -2.75 14.08 -10.42
CA PRO A 111 -3.60 14.17 -9.24
C PRO A 111 -4.08 12.80 -8.75
N PHE A 112 -4.31 11.82 -9.62
CA PHE A 112 -4.64 10.46 -9.21
C PHE A 112 -3.51 9.82 -8.39
N GLN A 113 -2.26 10.16 -8.64
CA GLN A 113 -1.12 9.75 -7.82
C GLN A 113 -1.32 10.11 -6.34
N ALA A 114 -1.77 11.33 -6.05
CA ALA A 114 -2.06 11.77 -4.69
C ALA A 114 -3.22 10.98 -4.07
N VAL A 115 -4.24 10.64 -4.86
CA VAL A 115 -5.36 9.79 -4.41
C VAL A 115 -4.86 8.39 -4.04
N PHE A 116 -4.01 7.77 -4.86
CA PHE A 116 -3.45 6.46 -4.59
C PHE A 116 -2.53 6.47 -3.36
N LEU A 117 -1.71 7.50 -3.18
CA LEU A 117 -0.90 7.70 -1.97
C LEU A 117 -1.77 7.76 -0.72
N ALA A 118 -2.81 8.59 -0.75
CA ALA A 118 -3.76 8.72 0.37
C ALA A 118 -4.49 7.40 0.64
N TRP A 119 -4.91 6.68 -0.40
CA TRP A 119 -5.59 5.39 -0.27
C TRP A 119 -4.67 4.32 0.33
N ALA A 120 -3.45 4.16 -0.20
CA ALA A 120 -2.47 3.21 0.33
C ALA A 120 -2.17 3.48 1.80
N TYR A 121 -1.90 4.73 2.16
CA TYR A 121 -1.63 5.14 3.53
C TYR A 121 -2.83 4.89 4.45
N TRP A 122 -4.03 5.40 4.09
CA TRP A 122 -5.21 5.31 4.95
C TRP A 122 -5.69 3.89 5.15
N ALA A 123 -5.73 3.06 4.10
CA ALA A 123 -6.23 1.70 4.18
C ALA A 123 -5.32 0.77 4.99
N SER A 124 -3.99 0.99 4.93
CA SER A 124 -3.00 0.09 5.53
C SER A 124 -2.59 0.42 6.96
N ARG A 125 -2.86 1.66 7.46
CA ARG A 125 -2.46 2.05 8.82
C ARG A 125 -3.24 1.27 9.89
N PRO A 126 -2.67 1.07 11.12
CA PRO A 126 -3.36 0.44 12.24
C PRO A 126 -4.66 1.15 12.64
N GLU A 127 -5.64 0.44 13.19
CA GLU A 127 -6.84 1.06 13.78
C GLU A 127 -6.49 1.55 15.20
N VAL A 128 -6.66 2.85 15.43
CA VAL A 128 -6.35 3.51 16.72
C VAL A 128 -7.15 2.90 17.88
N ALA A 129 -8.36 2.40 17.62
CA ALA A 129 -9.19 1.73 18.63
C ALA A 129 -8.61 0.39 19.12
N GLU A 130 -7.87 -0.32 18.28
CA GLU A 130 -7.29 -1.63 18.59
C GLU A 130 -6.08 -1.50 19.52
N SER A 131 -5.30 -0.44 19.37
CA SER A 131 -4.15 -0.14 20.24
C SER A 131 -4.58 0.41 21.59
N ALA A 132 -5.66 1.19 21.67
CA ALA A 132 -6.20 1.70 22.93
C ALA A 132 -6.84 0.57 23.77
N GLU A 133 -7.67 -0.29 23.14
CA GLU A 133 -8.31 -1.44 23.80
C GLU A 133 -7.25 -2.45 24.33
N GLN A 134 -6.18 -2.70 23.57
CA GLN A 134 -5.08 -3.55 23.98
C GLN A 134 -4.27 -2.95 25.13
N SER A 135 -4.07 -1.64 25.13
CA SER A 135 -3.40 -0.92 26.23
C SER A 135 -4.23 -0.98 27.52
N GLU A 136 -5.55 -0.74 27.44
CA GLU A 136 -6.45 -0.85 28.60
C GLU A 136 -6.50 -2.26 29.16
N LEU A 137 -6.61 -3.29 28.31
CA LEU A 137 -6.60 -4.69 28.74
C LEU A 137 -5.28 -5.06 29.45
N THR A 138 -4.16 -4.59 28.94
CA THR A 138 -2.85 -4.86 29.56
C THR A 138 -2.75 -4.21 30.95
N VAL A 139 -3.24 -2.99 31.10
CA VAL A 139 -3.26 -2.29 32.39
C VAL A 139 -4.20 -3.00 33.39
N VAL A 140 -5.39 -3.38 32.97
CA VAL A 140 -6.38 -4.09 33.82
C VAL A 140 -5.85 -5.44 34.26
N MET A 141 -5.23 -6.21 33.35
CA MET A 141 -4.64 -7.51 33.68
C MET A 141 -3.47 -7.37 34.70
N GLY A 142 -2.62 -6.37 34.52
CA GLY A 142 -1.54 -6.08 35.46
C GLY A 142 -2.03 -5.71 36.87
N LEU A 143 -3.12 -4.94 36.96
CA LEU A 143 -3.74 -4.60 38.25
C LEU A 143 -4.38 -5.82 38.90
N ILE A 144 -5.00 -6.72 38.14
CA ILE A 144 -5.60 -7.96 38.71
C ILE A 144 -4.50 -8.87 39.25
N GLU A 145 -3.38 -9.00 38.57
CA GLU A 145 -2.22 -9.80 39.01
C GLU A 145 -1.61 -9.24 40.29
N GLU A 146 -1.42 -7.93 40.40
CA GLU A 146 -0.93 -7.26 41.58
C GLU A 146 -1.86 -7.43 42.78
N VAL A 147 -3.19 -7.33 42.60
CA VAL A 147 -4.19 -7.54 43.66
C VAL A 147 -4.20 -9.00 44.10
N SER A 148 -4.07 -9.94 43.15
CA SER A 148 -4.03 -11.38 43.47
C SER A 148 -2.77 -11.75 44.27
N GLU A 149 -1.61 -11.21 43.97
CA GLU A 149 -0.37 -11.42 44.70
C GLU A 149 -0.46 -10.86 46.13
N ARG A 150 -1.02 -9.66 46.30
CA ARG A 150 -1.23 -9.05 47.64
C ARG A 150 -2.22 -9.84 48.47
N ALA A 151 -3.28 -10.37 47.89
CA ALA A 151 -4.25 -11.20 48.59
C ALA A 151 -3.67 -12.57 49.04
N GLY A 152 -2.77 -13.15 48.19
CA GLY A 152 -2.10 -14.42 48.53
C GLY A 152 -0.98 -14.29 49.55
N ALA A 153 -0.35 -13.11 49.66
CA ALA A 153 0.73 -12.87 50.65
C ALA A 153 0.23 -12.50 52.06
N GLY A 154 -1.08 -12.32 52.25
CA GLY A 154 -1.69 -11.95 53.54
C GLY A 154 -2.24 -13.12 54.37
N ASN A 155 -2.04 -14.37 53.95
CA ASN A 155 -2.44 -15.58 54.62
C ASN A 155 -1.20 -16.39 55.05
#